data_b1ea93bf3d8883d02b6b26bbee392e5a
#
_entry.id   b1ea93bf3d8883d02b6b26bbee392e5a
#
_cell.length_a   1.000
_cell.length_b   1.000
_cell.length_c   1.000
_cell.angle_alpha   90.00
_cell.angle_beta   90.00
_cell.angle_gamma   90.00
#
_symmetry.space_group_name_H-M   'P 1'
#
loop_
_entity.id
_entity.type
_entity.pdbx_description
1 polymer ?
#
loop_
_entity_poly.entity_id
_entity_poly.type
_entity_poly.pdbx_seq_one_letter_code
_entity_poly.pdbx_strand_id
1 'polypeptide(L)'
;LGDVYKRQEYSLLKKQCDNLDTLFIAFGGGSILDIVKYAATDMNIPYIAMPSTLSNDAIYSPVARLTCNGKKKSFGVKPPIGIVVDLSIVNKSPKQLILAGVGDLLSNLSAIKDWELSRLSIGEKIDELSFMLAKEAAVSILRYSEKDLYTDVFLADLARGLITSGLSMIHSGNTRGTSGSEHLMSHAIDEYFSDKSTIHGIQVAWAHLLIEKLLRTESEYNMINSYFSRIGLNSMIKQYIQFSEIDFMKMIPLAKMIRNRYTVLNLVGR
;
A
#
# COMPACT_ATOMS: atom_id res chain seq x y z
N LEU A 1 21.27 8.02 6.88
CA LEU A 1 20.75 8.83 8.03
C LEU A 1 19.39 8.29 8.52
N GLY A 2 18.44 7.91 7.63
CA GLY A 2 17.11 7.44 8.04
C GLY A 2 17.10 6.17 8.93
N ASP A 3 18.03 5.24 8.75
CA ASP A 3 18.06 3.96 9.48
C ASP A 3 18.55 4.10 10.93
N VAL A 4 19.48 5.02 11.17
CA VAL A 4 20.02 5.31 12.49
C VAL A 4 18.95 5.99 13.36
N TYR A 5 18.16 6.90 12.76
CA TYR A 5 17.06 7.58 13.45
C TYR A 5 15.96 6.60 13.87
N LYS A 6 15.51 5.71 12.97
CA LYS A 6 14.44 4.75 13.27
C LYS A 6 14.80 3.77 14.39
N ARG A 7 16.05 3.33 14.48
CA ARG A 7 16.56 2.51 15.59
C ARG A 7 16.67 3.30 16.90
N GLN A 8 17.07 4.57 16.81
CA GLN A 8 17.19 5.44 17.98
C GLN A 8 15.82 5.79 18.55
N GLU A 9 14.84 6.14 17.69
CA GLU A 9 13.46 6.41 18.10
C GLU A 9 12.82 5.20 18.79
N TYR A 10 12.98 4.01 18.24
CA TYR A 10 12.52 2.77 18.87
C TYR A 10 13.20 2.52 20.22
N SER A 11 14.52 2.73 20.31
CA SER A 11 15.28 2.53 21.56
C SER A 11 14.91 3.55 22.64
N LEU A 12 14.56 4.78 22.24
CA LEU A 12 14.06 5.82 23.15
C LEU A 12 12.68 5.47 23.68
N LEU A 13 11.76 5.06 22.81
CA LEU A 13 10.42 4.60 23.20
C LEU A 13 10.53 3.44 24.21
N LYS A 14 11.36 2.45 23.94
CA LYS A 14 11.54 1.29 24.82
C LYS A 14 12.06 1.67 26.20
N LYS A 15 12.93 2.68 26.31
CA LYS A 15 13.46 3.17 27.60
C LYS A 15 12.45 3.99 28.41
N GLN A 16 11.47 4.62 27.75
CA GLN A 16 10.48 5.49 28.38
C GLN A 16 9.21 4.76 28.82
N CYS A 17 8.96 3.55 28.32
CA CYS A 17 7.70 2.82 28.49
C CYS A 17 7.86 1.60 29.40
N ASP A 18 8.28 1.81 30.64
CA ASP A 18 8.40 0.72 31.64
C ASP A 18 7.10 0.46 32.44
N ASN A 19 5.98 1.12 32.11
CA ASN A 19 4.72 1.00 32.86
C ASN A 19 3.62 0.29 32.09
N LEU A 20 2.89 -0.60 32.77
CA LEU A 20 1.78 -1.43 32.25
C LEU A 20 0.54 -0.65 31.76
N ASP A 21 0.40 0.63 32.13
CA ASP A 21 -0.74 1.49 31.76
C ASP A 21 -0.41 2.46 30.60
N THR A 22 0.42 2.01 29.66
CA THR A 22 0.84 2.84 28.52
C THR A 22 -0.03 2.58 27.30
N LEU A 23 -0.46 3.64 26.62
CA LEU A 23 -1.11 3.64 25.32
C LEU A 23 -0.28 4.49 24.35
N PHE A 24 0.05 3.95 23.17
CA PHE A 24 0.69 4.74 22.13
C PHE A 24 -0.34 5.46 21.25
N ILE A 25 -0.04 6.68 20.86
CA ILE A 25 -0.75 7.40 19.80
C ILE A 25 0.20 7.56 18.62
N ALA A 26 -0.09 6.85 17.53
CA ALA A 26 0.68 6.91 16.29
C ALA A 26 0.17 8.08 15.44
N PHE A 27 0.71 9.28 15.64
CA PHE A 27 0.33 10.47 14.89
C PHE A 27 1.38 10.78 13.81
N GLY A 28 1.00 10.66 12.52
CA GLY A 28 1.90 10.96 11.41
C GLY A 28 1.51 10.28 10.10
N GLY A 29 2.39 10.34 9.12
CA GLY A 29 2.26 9.61 7.85
C GLY A 29 2.64 8.13 8.00
N GLY A 30 2.51 7.35 6.92
CA GLY A 30 2.72 5.88 6.93
C GLY A 30 4.01 5.42 7.59
N SER A 31 5.13 6.14 7.41
CA SER A 31 6.41 5.79 8.05
C SER A 31 6.37 5.88 9.58
N ILE A 32 5.66 6.86 10.14
CA ILE A 32 5.49 6.99 11.59
C ILE A 32 4.54 5.91 12.09
N LEU A 33 3.43 5.69 11.38
CA LEU A 33 2.50 4.61 11.71
C LEU A 33 3.23 3.26 11.77
N ASP A 34 4.09 2.96 10.79
CA ASP A 34 4.84 1.70 10.73
C ASP A 34 5.83 1.53 11.90
N ILE A 35 6.53 2.60 12.31
CA ILE A 35 7.43 2.56 13.47
C ILE A 35 6.63 2.27 14.76
N VAL A 36 5.52 2.98 14.97
CA VAL A 36 4.71 2.81 16.17
C VAL A 36 4.03 1.44 16.18
N LYS A 37 3.50 0.95 15.04
CA LYS A 37 2.96 -0.42 14.92
C LYS A 37 3.98 -1.48 15.35
N TYR A 38 5.21 -1.36 14.84
CA TYR A 38 6.28 -2.28 15.16
C TYR A 38 6.63 -2.23 16.66
N ALA A 39 6.85 -1.01 17.20
CA ALA A 39 7.17 -0.81 18.61
C ALA A 39 6.05 -1.32 19.53
N ALA A 40 4.80 -0.98 19.22
CA ALA A 40 3.62 -1.42 19.96
C ALA A 40 3.48 -2.95 19.98
N THR A 41 3.77 -3.59 18.85
CA THR A 41 3.74 -5.06 18.72
C THR A 41 4.85 -5.72 19.54
N ASP A 42 6.10 -5.24 19.42
CA ASP A 42 7.27 -5.79 20.12
C ASP A 42 7.16 -5.61 21.64
N MET A 43 6.64 -4.47 22.07
CA MET A 43 6.48 -4.14 23.50
C MET A 43 5.14 -4.64 24.08
N ASN A 44 4.26 -5.20 23.25
CA ASN A 44 2.90 -5.61 23.62
C ASN A 44 2.06 -4.46 24.23
N ILE A 45 2.23 -3.24 23.73
CA ILE A 45 1.50 -2.05 24.15
C ILE A 45 0.38 -1.76 23.13
N PRO A 46 -0.86 -1.46 23.57
CA PRO A 46 -1.93 -1.05 22.65
C PRO A 46 -1.62 0.32 22.03
N TYR A 47 -2.13 0.57 20.81
CA TYR A 47 -1.97 1.87 20.17
C TYR A 47 -3.21 2.30 19.39
N ILE A 48 -3.37 3.62 19.21
CA ILE A 48 -4.34 4.28 18.36
C ILE A 48 -3.59 4.83 17.14
N ALA A 49 -4.08 4.57 15.94
CA ALA A 49 -3.56 5.16 14.71
C ALA A 49 -4.26 6.50 14.43
N MET A 50 -3.47 7.55 14.22
CA MET A 50 -3.95 8.89 13.88
C MET A 50 -3.17 9.40 12.66
N PRO A 51 -3.60 9.05 11.43
CA PRO A 51 -2.88 9.41 10.22
C PRO A 51 -2.95 10.91 9.96
N SER A 52 -1.81 11.52 9.63
CA SER A 52 -1.75 12.89 9.11
C SER A 52 -1.88 12.94 7.58
N THR A 53 -1.76 11.80 6.90
CA THR A 53 -1.90 11.63 5.45
C THR A 53 -2.55 10.29 5.13
N LEU A 54 -3.27 10.19 4.02
CA LEU A 54 -3.89 8.96 3.52
C LEU A 54 -3.10 8.41 2.32
N SER A 55 -1.80 8.22 2.45
CA SER A 55 -0.90 7.87 1.32
C SER A 55 -0.79 6.38 1.03
N ASN A 56 -1.26 5.53 1.92
CA ASN A 56 -1.30 4.07 1.79
C ASN A 56 -2.13 3.42 2.92
N ASP A 57 -2.25 2.10 2.91
CA ASP A 57 -3.01 1.30 3.87
C ASP A 57 -2.31 1.10 5.24
N ALA A 58 -1.15 1.74 5.48
CA ALA A 58 -0.46 1.67 6.77
C ALA A 58 -1.34 2.07 7.98
N ILE A 59 -2.43 2.76 7.73
CA ILE A 59 -3.42 3.15 8.73
C ILE A 59 -4.00 1.93 9.49
N TYR A 60 -4.19 0.79 8.83
CA TYR A 60 -4.80 -0.41 9.43
C TYR A 60 -4.17 -1.73 8.96
N SER A 61 -3.18 -1.71 8.08
CA SER A 61 -2.54 -2.96 7.62
C SER A 61 -1.82 -3.68 8.77
N PRO A 62 -1.88 -5.03 8.83
CA PRO A 62 -1.13 -5.83 9.82
C PRO A 62 0.34 -5.99 9.43
N VAL A 63 0.89 -5.05 8.69
CA VAL A 63 2.27 -5.04 8.22
C VAL A 63 2.90 -3.68 8.51
N ALA A 64 4.12 -3.68 9.04
CA ALA A 64 4.98 -2.50 9.15
C ALA A 64 6.16 -2.66 8.18
N ARG A 65 6.42 -1.63 7.36
CA ARG A 65 7.54 -1.63 6.42
C ARG A 65 8.65 -0.70 6.90
N LEU A 66 9.70 -1.28 7.46
CA LEU A 66 10.81 -0.54 8.05
C LEU A 66 12.09 -0.71 7.24
N THR A 67 12.97 0.29 7.29
CA THR A 67 14.33 0.19 6.74
C THR A 67 15.27 -0.36 7.82
N CYS A 68 15.89 -1.50 7.52
CA CYS A 68 16.86 -2.17 8.39
C CYS A 68 18.16 -2.41 7.61
N ASN A 69 19.24 -1.78 8.06
CA ASN A 69 20.56 -1.88 7.41
C ASN A 69 20.51 -1.50 5.90
N GLY A 70 19.87 -0.38 5.58
CA GLY A 70 19.73 0.12 4.22
C GLY A 70 18.70 -0.59 3.35
N LYS A 71 18.06 -1.66 3.84
CA LYS A 71 17.05 -2.43 3.09
C LYS A 71 15.66 -2.33 3.73
N LYS A 72 14.64 -2.16 2.90
CA LYS A 72 13.24 -2.18 3.36
C LYS A 72 12.81 -3.63 3.66
N LYS A 73 12.29 -3.85 4.88
CA LYS A 73 11.75 -5.14 5.34
C LYS A 73 10.33 -4.99 5.85
N SER A 74 9.51 -6.01 5.59
CA SER A 74 8.13 -6.07 6.10
C SER A 74 8.08 -6.97 7.34
N PHE A 75 7.38 -6.49 8.38
CA PHE A 75 7.15 -7.19 9.64
C PHE A 75 5.66 -7.34 9.88
N GLY A 76 5.23 -8.53 10.29
CA GLY A 76 3.87 -8.74 10.79
C GLY A 76 3.68 -8.02 12.13
N VAL A 77 2.61 -7.24 12.26
CA VAL A 77 2.34 -6.41 13.43
C VAL A 77 0.86 -6.50 13.83
N LYS A 78 0.57 -6.17 15.10
CA LYS A 78 -0.81 -6.08 15.60
C LYS A 78 -1.51 -4.86 15.01
N PRO A 79 -2.82 -4.95 14.71
CA PRO A 79 -3.61 -3.78 14.33
C PRO A 79 -3.79 -2.82 15.51
N PRO A 80 -4.11 -1.53 15.26
CA PRO A 80 -4.46 -0.57 16.31
C PRO A 80 -5.77 -0.97 16.99
N ILE A 81 -5.92 -0.60 18.25
CA ILE A 81 -7.19 -0.75 18.99
C ILE A 81 -8.23 0.31 18.62
N GLY A 82 -7.82 1.38 17.92
CA GLY A 82 -8.66 2.44 17.41
C GLY A 82 -7.97 3.24 16.33
N ILE A 83 -8.78 3.90 15.49
CA ILE A 83 -8.30 4.78 14.42
C ILE A 83 -9.04 6.11 14.54
N VAL A 84 -8.30 7.21 14.52
CA VAL A 84 -8.86 8.56 14.51
C VAL A 84 -8.38 9.27 13.24
N VAL A 85 -9.29 9.59 12.34
CA VAL A 85 -9.00 10.35 11.12
C VAL A 85 -9.58 11.75 11.26
N ASP A 86 -8.71 12.72 11.50
CA ASP A 86 -9.08 14.13 11.51
C ASP A 86 -8.99 14.66 10.06
N LEU A 87 -10.15 14.90 9.45
CA LEU A 87 -10.22 15.37 8.06
C LEU A 87 -9.60 16.76 7.88
N SER A 88 -9.62 17.62 8.91
CA SER A 88 -8.99 18.95 8.87
C SER A 88 -7.46 18.88 8.79
N ILE A 89 -6.87 17.83 9.34
CA ILE A 89 -5.43 17.54 9.24
C ILE A 89 -5.13 16.92 7.88
N VAL A 90 -5.85 15.87 7.52
CA VAL A 90 -5.65 15.13 6.26
C VAL A 90 -5.87 16.02 5.03
N ASN A 91 -6.81 16.94 5.07
CA ASN A 91 -7.07 17.92 4.00
C ASN A 91 -5.86 18.81 3.67
N LYS A 92 -4.93 18.99 4.62
CA LYS A 92 -3.68 19.75 4.41
C LYS A 92 -2.57 18.89 3.78
N SER A 93 -2.83 17.62 3.52
CA SER A 93 -1.83 16.74 2.88
C SER A 93 -1.49 17.21 1.47
N PRO A 94 -0.22 17.14 1.06
CA PRO A 94 0.17 17.36 -0.32
C PRO A 94 -0.58 16.43 -1.28
N LYS A 95 -0.99 16.96 -2.43
CA LYS A 95 -1.77 16.25 -3.47
C LYS A 95 -1.17 14.88 -3.84
N GLN A 96 0.16 14.81 -3.96
CA GLN A 96 0.85 13.56 -4.31
C GLN A 96 0.66 12.47 -3.27
N LEU A 97 0.48 12.80 -1.99
CA LEU A 97 0.23 11.81 -0.94
C LEU A 97 -1.22 11.32 -0.95
N ILE A 98 -2.18 12.19 -1.23
CA ILE A 98 -3.58 11.80 -1.43
C ILE A 98 -3.69 10.86 -2.65
N LEU A 99 -3.09 11.23 -3.77
CA LEU A 99 -3.08 10.42 -4.99
C LEU A 99 -2.30 9.12 -4.83
N ALA A 100 -1.26 9.11 -3.98
CA ALA A 100 -0.60 7.86 -3.61
C ALA A 100 -1.55 6.90 -2.89
N GLY A 101 -2.37 7.39 -1.95
CA GLY A 101 -3.41 6.57 -1.32
C GLY A 101 -4.45 6.04 -2.29
N VAL A 102 -4.84 6.84 -3.28
CA VAL A 102 -5.71 6.37 -4.38
C VAL A 102 -5.04 5.24 -5.16
N GLY A 103 -3.76 5.42 -5.51
CA GLY A 103 -3.00 4.40 -6.26
C GLY A 103 -2.84 3.10 -5.50
N ASP A 104 -2.51 3.19 -4.21
CA ASP A 104 -2.38 2.05 -3.30
C ASP A 104 -3.73 1.31 -3.16
N LEU A 105 -4.82 2.03 -2.89
CA LEU A 105 -6.14 1.44 -2.73
C LEU A 105 -6.66 0.77 -4.01
N LEU A 106 -6.48 1.39 -5.18
CA LEU A 106 -6.93 0.83 -6.45
C LEU A 106 -6.14 -0.40 -6.90
N SER A 107 -4.93 -0.58 -6.39
CA SER A 107 -4.13 -1.76 -6.66
C SER A 107 -4.78 -3.06 -6.18
N ASN A 108 -5.72 -2.98 -5.23
CA ASN A 108 -6.53 -4.12 -4.83
C ASN A 108 -7.22 -4.79 -6.02
N LEU A 109 -7.66 -4.01 -7.04
CA LEU A 109 -8.30 -4.57 -8.24
C LEU A 109 -7.33 -5.45 -9.05
N SER A 110 -6.04 -5.09 -9.08
CA SER A 110 -5.00 -5.92 -9.69
C SER A 110 -4.68 -7.14 -8.82
N ALA A 111 -4.55 -6.93 -7.51
CA ALA A 111 -4.19 -7.97 -6.56
C ALA A 111 -5.22 -9.11 -6.48
N ILE A 112 -6.54 -8.79 -6.49
CA ILE A 112 -7.60 -9.81 -6.48
C ILE A 112 -7.61 -10.64 -7.77
N LYS A 113 -7.30 -10.07 -8.94
CA LYS A 113 -7.13 -10.80 -10.20
C LYS A 113 -5.95 -11.76 -10.15
N ASP A 114 -4.84 -11.35 -9.55
CA ASP A 114 -3.70 -12.24 -9.30
C ASP A 114 -4.06 -13.38 -8.35
N TRP A 115 -4.91 -13.13 -7.36
CA TRP A 115 -5.37 -14.17 -6.45
C TRP A 115 -6.28 -15.18 -7.15
N GLU A 116 -7.21 -14.71 -8.02
CA GLU A 116 -8.03 -15.57 -8.88
C GLU A 116 -7.17 -16.39 -9.85
N LEU A 117 -6.18 -15.75 -10.49
CA LEU A 117 -5.24 -16.43 -11.36
C LEU A 117 -4.47 -17.53 -10.62
N SER A 118 -4.03 -17.26 -9.40
CA SER A 118 -3.33 -18.23 -8.56
C SER A 118 -4.24 -19.40 -8.19
N ARG A 119 -5.51 -19.13 -7.83
CA ARG A 119 -6.51 -20.19 -7.58
C ARG A 119 -6.66 -21.10 -8.79
N LEU A 120 -6.81 -20.53 -9.98
CA LEU A 120 -7.00 -21.29 -11.23
C LEU A 120 -5.75 -22.06 -11.65
N SER A 121 -4.55 -21.49 -11.41
CA SER A 121 -3.30 -22.04 -11.93
C SER A 121 -2.63 -23.05 -11.01
N ILE A 122 -2.73 -22.86 -9.69
CA ILE A 122 -2.02 -23.66 -8.68
C ILE A 122 -2.90 -24.10 -7.50
N GLY A 123 -4.21 -23.84 -7.56
CA GLY A 123 -5.17 -24.27 -6.53
C GLY A 123 -5.07 -23.46 -5.21
N GLU A 124 -4.53 -22.23 -5.22
CA GLU A 124 -4.46 -21.39 -4.02
C GLU A 124 -5.87 -21.06 -3.52
N LYS A 125 -6.10 -21.18 -2.22
CA LYS A 125 -7.41 -20.87 -1.63
C LYS A 125 -7.62 -19.36 -1.58
N ILE A 126 -8.83 -18.93 -1.95
CA ILE A 126 -9.31 -17.57 -1.74
C ILE A 126 -10.16 -17.52 -0.47
N ASP A 127 -9.91 -16.53 0.37
CA ASP A 127 -10.84 -16.12 1.41
C ASP A 127 -11.84 -15.15 0.78
N GLU A 128 -13.07 -15.62 0.59
CA GLU A 128 -14.10 -14.90 -0.18
C GLU A 128 -14.49 -13.56 0.48
N LEU A 129 -14.54 -13.50 1.82
CA LEU A 129 -14.85 -12.24 2.52
C LEU A 129 -13.72 -11.23 2.32
N SER A 130 -12.47 -11.65 2.47
CA SER A 130 -11.31 -10.77 2.24
C SER A 130 -11.24 -10.30 0.79
N PHE A 131 -11.55 -11.16 -0.16
CA PHE A 131 -11.64 -10.81 -1.57
C PHE A 131 -12.70 -9.73 -1.81
N MET A 132 -13.90 -9.91 -1.25
CA MET A 132 -14.99 -8.92 -1.35
C MET A 132 -14.60 -7.59 -0.70
N LEU A 133 -14.02 -7.62 0.52
CA LEU A 133 -13.57 -6.41 1.21
C LEU A 133 -12.53 -5.63 0.41
N ALA A 134 -11.52 -6.32 -0.15
CA ALA A 134 -10.50 -5.68 -0.97
C ALA A 134 -11.09 -5.04 -2.24
N LYS A 135 -12.01 -5.74 -2.90
CA LYS A 135 -12.71 -5.24 -4.08
C LYS A 135 -13.54 -4.00 -3.79
N GLU A 136 -14.43 -4.08 -2.79
CA GLU A 136 -15.33 -2.97 -2.44
C GLU A 136 -14.55 -1.75 -1.94
N ALA A 137 -13.46 -1.96 -1.20
CA ALA A 137 -12.55 -0.89 -0.80
C ALA A 137 -12.07 -0.06 -2.01
N ALA A 138 -11.60 -0.73 -3.06
CA ALA A 138 -11.12 -0.06 -4.27
C ALA A 138 -12.26 0.57 -5.10
N VAL A 139 -13.38 -0.13 -5.24
CA VAL A 139 -14.53 0.35 -6.05
C VAL A 139 -15.14 1.61 -5.43
N SER A 140 -15.10 1.77 -4.10
CA SER A 140 -15.74 2.88 -3.36
C SER A 140 -15.30 4.27 -3.86
N ILE A 141 -14.09 4.41 -4.37
CA ILE A 141 -13.54 5.71 -4.81
C ILE A 141 -13.62 5.94 -6.33
N LEU A 142 -14.06 4.97 -7.13
CA LEU A 142 -14.08 5.10 -8.60
C LEU A 142 -15.02 6.19 -9.14
N ARG A 143 -15.98 6.67 -8.34
CA ARG A 143 -16.91 7.74 -8.72
C ARG A 143 -16.30 9.15 -8.72
N TYR A 144 -15.16 9.34 -8.06
CA TYR A 144 -14.52 10.64 -7.85
C TYR A 144 -13.63 11.06 -9.01
N SER A 145 -13.28 12.34 -9.03
CA SER A 145 -12.39 13.00 -9.99
C SER A 145 -11.44 13.95 -9.27
N GLU A 146 -10.51 14.57 -9.99
CA GLU A 146 -9.51 15.48 -9.42
C GLU A 146 -10.10 16.66 -8.62
N LYS A 147 -11.27 17.17 -9.00
CA LYS A 147 -11.96 18.25 -8.29
C LYS A 147 -12.46 17.86 -6.90
N ASP A 148 -12.59 16.55 -6.64
CA ASP A 148 -13.14 16.05 -5.38
C ASP A 148 -12.06 15.79 -4.31
N LEU A 149 -10.76 15.82 -4.68
CA LEU A 149 -9.63 15.36 -3.86
C LEU A 149 -9.54 15.95 -2.44
N TYR A 150 -10.06 17.16 -2.25
CA TYR A 150 -10.01 17.86 -0.96
C TYR A 150 -11.38 18.03 -0.32
N THR A 151 -12.40 17.34 -0.83
CA THR A 151 -13.70 17.31 -0.17
C THR A 151 -13.69 16.34 1.00
N ASP A 152 -14.37 16.67 2.09
CA ASP A 152 -14.48 15.80 3.27
C ASP A 152 -15.07 14.44 2.92
N VAL A 153 -16.02 14.41 1.97
CA VAL A 153 -16.65 13.16 1.52
C VAL A 153 -15.63 12.23 0.85
N PHE A 154 -14.81 12.77 -0.07
CA PHE A 154 -13.78 11.98 -0.72
C PHE A 154 -12.71 11.49 0.27
N LEU A 155 -12.21 12.38 1.13
CA LEU A 155 -11.19 12.04 2.12
C LEU A 155 -11.70 10.98 3.12
N ALA A 156 -12.95 11.09 3.55
CA ALA A 156 -13.58 10.09 4.41
C ALA A 156 -13.71 8.73 3.69
N ASP A 157 -14.10 8.72 2.41
CA ASP A 157 -14.23 7.48 1.65
C ASP A 157 -12.86 6.86 1.33
N LEU A 158 -11.85 7.67 1.02
CA LEU A 158 -10.47 7.18 0.86
C LEU A 158 -9.96 6.55 2.17
N ALA A 159 -10.17 7.21 3.31
CA ALA A 159 -9.80 6.66 4.62
C ALA A 159 -10.51 5.34 4.91
N ARG A 160 -11.84 5.27 4.70
CA ARG A 160 -12.61 4.02 4.86
C ARG A 160 -12.11 2.92 3.94
N GLY A 161 -11.82 3.24 2.67
CA GLY A 161 -11.25 2.28 1.71
C GLY A 161 -9.92 1.71 2.19
N LEU A 162 -8.97 2.54 2.62
CA LEU A 162 -7.68 2.11 3.14
C LEU A 162 -7.81 1.27 4.42
N ILE A 163 -8.76 1.61 5.32
CA ILE A 163 -9.07 0.82 6.51
C ILE A 163 -9.67 -0.53 6.11
N THR A 164 -10.62 -0.56 5.17
CA THR A 164 -11.25 -1.80 4.67
C THR A 164 -10.23 -2.70 3.97
N SER A 165 -9.27 -2.11 3.24
CA SER A 165 -8.11 -2.83 2.67
C SER A 165 -7.31 -3.53 3.77
N GLY A 166 -6.96 -2.82 4.84
CA GLY A 166 -6.30 -3.40 6.02
C GLY A 166 -7.13 -4.50 6.70
N LEU A 167 -8.43 -4.31 6.82
CA LEU A 167 -9.35 -5.32 7.39
C LEU A 167 -9.37 -6.61 6.56
N SER A 168 -9.34 -6.51 5.23
CA SER A 168 -9.21 -7.66 4.32
C SER A 168 -7.95 -8.49 4.65
N MET A 169 -6.80 -7.83 4.87
CA MET A 169 -5.56 -8.52 5.23
C MET A 169 -5.63 -9.20 6.59
N ILE A 170 -6.23 -8.53 7.59
CA ILE A 170 -6.39 -9.08 8.95
C ILE A 170 -7.27 -10.33 8.90
N HIS A 171 -8.39 -10.28 8.17
CA HIS A 171 -9.33 -11.38 8.08
C HIS A 171 -8.73 -12.61 7.41
N SER A 172 -8.06 -12.46 6.27
CA SER A 172 -7.43 -13.58 5.56
C SER A 172 -6.12 -14.07 6.19
N GLY A 173 -5.52 -13.29 7.10
CA GLY A 173 -4.18 -13.57 7.63
C GLY A 173 -3.06 -13.43 6.60
N ASN A 174 -3.33 -12.81 5.45
CA ASN A 174 -2.37 -12.60 4.37
C ASN A 174 -2.68 -11.32 3.60
N THR A 175 -1.82 -10.95 2.64
CA THR A 175 -1.96 -9.72 1.85
C THR A 175 -2.38 -9.99 0.39
N ARG A 176 -3.03 -11.13 0.08
CA ARG A 176 -3.36 -11.51 -1.31
C ARG A 176 -4.34 -10.57 -1.97
N GLY A 177 -5.35 -10.12 -1.24
CA GLY A 177 -6.38 -9.21 -1.76
C GLY A 177 -5.91 -7.79 -2.03
N THR A 178 -4.77 -7.39 -1.44
CA THR A 178 -4.30 -5.99 -1.46
C THR A 178 -2.89 -5.81 -2.02
N SER A 179 -2.18 -6.90 -2.30
CA SER A 179 -0.79 -6.86 -2.76
C SER A 179 -0.57 -8.00 -3.74
N GLY A 180 -0.57 -7.69 -5.01
CA GLY A 180 -0.33 -8.59 -6.15
C GLY A 180 0.98 -8.29 -6.86
N SER A 181 0.97 -8.46 -8.17
CA SER A 181 2.10 -8.18 -9.07
C SER A 181 2.57 -6.72 -9.04
N GLU A 182 1.66 -5.78 -8.88
CA GLU A 182 1.95 -4.33 -8.80
C GLU A 182 2.81 -4.00 -7.58
N HIS A 183 2.54 -4.62 -6.45
CA HIS A 183 3.36 -4.47 -5.24
C HIS A 183 4.71 -5.18 -5.36
N LEU A 184 4.77 -6.33 -6.03
CA LEU A 184 6.05 -6.99 -6.29
C LEU A 184 6.96 -6.10 -7.14
N MET A 185 6.41 -5.40 -8.13
CA MET A 185 7.16 -4.42 -8.94
C MET A 185 7.63 -3.22 -8.11
N SER A 186 6.75 -2.62 -7.28
CA SER A 186 7.13 -1.54 -6.37
C SER A 186 8.23 -1.96 -5.39
N HIS A 187 8.14 -3.17 -4.84
CA HIS A 187 9.16 -3.71 -3.95
C HIS A 187 10.48 -3.99 -4.66
N ALA A 188 10.43 -4.41 -5.92
CA ALA A 188 11.66 -4.59 -6.73
C ALA A 188 12.35 -3.24 -6.99
N ILE A 189 11.59 -2.16 -7.23
CA ILE A 189 12.17 -0.81 -7.30
C ILE A 189 12.86 -0.46 -5.99
N ASP A 190 12.20 -0.65 -4.87
CA ASP A 190 12.75 -0.34 -3.54
C ASP A 190 14.02 -1.14 -3.20
N GLU A 191 14.11 -2.40 -3.64
CA GLU A 191 15.23 -3.30 -3.34
C GLU A 191 16.42 -3.11 -4.28
N TYR A 192 16.16 -3.00 -5.60
CA TYR A 192 17.19 -3.05 -6.63
C TYR A 192 17.51 -1.69 -7.28
N PHE A 193 16.62 -0.69 -7.09
CA PHE A 193 16.72 0.63 -7.70
C PHE A 193 16.40 1.72 -6.67
N SER A 194 16.98 1.62 -5.49
CA SER A 194 16.65 2.48 -4.33
C SER A 194 16.89 3.97 -4.58
N ASP A 195 17.85 4.31 -5.47
CA ASP A 195 18.14 5.67 -5.93
C ASP A 195 17.00 6.29 -6.76
N LYS A 196 16.15 5.46 -7.38
CA LYS A 196 14.97 5.84 -8.16
C LYS A 196 13.66 5.54 -7.44
N SER A 197 13.73 5.05 -6.20
CA SER A 197 12.54 4.79 -5.40
C SER A 197 11.84 6.10 -5.06
N THR A 198 10.51 6.08 -5.14
CA THR A 198 9.68 7.25 -4.90
C THR A 198 8.47 6.89 -4.00
N ILE A 199 7.41 7.68 -4.02
CA ILE A 199 6.21 7.49 -3.20
C ILE A 199 5.55 6.14 -3.55
N HIS A 200 5.42 5.26 -2.55
CA HIS A 200 4.97 3.86 -2.71
C HIS A 200 3.70 3.73 -3.55
N GLY A 201 2.62 4.40 -3.18
CA GLY A 201 1.35 4.30 -3.90
C GLY A 201 1.40 4.79 -5.35
N ILE A 202 2.35 5.71 -5.69
CA ILE A 202 2.58 6.12 -7.08
C ILE A 202 3.34 5.03 -7.85
N GLN A 203 4.33 4.37 -7.23
CA GLN A 203 5.01 3.20 -7.82
C GLN A 203 4.03 2.06 -8.08
N VAL A 204 3.17 1.78 -7.11
CA VAL A 204 2.13 0.74 -7.21
C VAL A 204 1.13 1.07 -8.32
N ALA A 205 0.67 2.33 -8.40
CA ALA A 205 -0.24 2.78 -9.47
C ALA A 205 0.38 2.64 -10.87
N TRP A 206 1.64 3.03 -11.02
CA TRP A 206 2.38 2.85 -12.28
C TRP A 206 2.47 1.38 -12.67
N ALA A 207 2.84 0.53 -11.73
CA ALA A 207 2.95 -0.91 -11.98
C ALA A 207 1.58 -1.52 -12.32
N HIS A 208 0.50 -1.14 -11.60
CA HIS A 208 -0.85 -1.56 -11.91
C HIS A 208 -1.24 -1.19 -13.36
N LEU A 209 -1.00 0.07 -13.76
CA LEU A 209 -1.32 0.53 -15.11
C LEU A 209 -0.58 -0.29 -16.19
N LEU A 210 0.71 -0.58 -15.99
CA LEU A 210 1.49 -1.35 -16.96
C LEU A 210 1.13 -2.84 -16.96
N ILE A 211 0.76 -3.41 -15.82
CA ILE A 211 0.23 -4.78 -15.75
C ILE A 211 -1.04 -4.91 -16.59
N GLU A 212 -1.99 -3.99 -16.43
CA GLU A 212 -3.21 -3.99 -17.23
C GLU A 212 -2.91 -3.81 -18.73
N LYS A 213 -1.98 -2.90 -19.07
CA LYS A 213 -1.60 -2.61 -20.45
C LYS A 213 -0.88 -3.77 -21.17
N LEU A 214 0.07 -4.40 -20.48
CA LEU A 214 1.04 -5.30 -21.12
C LEU A 214 0.73 -6.79 -20.88
N LEU A 215 0.02 -7.12 -19.81
CA LEU A 215 -0.13 -8.49 -19.33
C LEU A 215 -1.60 -8.93 -19.17
N ARG A 216 -2.57 -8.01 -19.37
CA ARG A 216 -4.01 -8.27 -19.25
C ARG A 216 -4.77 -7.77 -20.47
N THR A 217 -6.02 -7.36 -20.33
CA THR A 217 -6.88 -6.98 -21.46
C THR A 217 -6.87 -5.48 -21.71
N GLU A 218 -7.06 -5.08 -22.98
CA GLU A 218 -7.20 -3.68 -23.36
C GLU A 218 -8.38 -2.98 -22.66
N SER A 219 -9.47 -3.70 -22.44
CA SER A 219 -10.64 -3.17 -21.71
C SER A 219 -10.31 -2.79 -20.28
N GLU A 220 -9.56 -3.63 -19.57
CA GLU A 220 -9.12 -3.37 -18.20
C GLU A 220 -8.15 -2.19 -18.12
N TYR A 221 -7.19 -2.16 -19.04
CA TYR A 221 -6.28 -1.02 -19.18
C TYR A 221 -7.05 0.29 -19.39
N ASN A 222 -8.00 0.32 -20.34
CA ASN A 222 -8.76 1.53 -20.65
C ASN A 222 -9.59 2.01 -19.47
N MET A 223 -10.18 1.11 -18.69
CA MET A 223 -10.92 1.44 -17.47
C MET A 223 -10.02 2.13 -16.43
N ILE A 224 -8.89 1.52 -16.10
CA ILE A 224 -7.96 2.04 -15.08
C ILE A 224 -7.29 3.33 -15.57
N ASN A 225 -6.82 3.38 -16.82
CA ASN A 225 -6.18 4.56 -17.39
C ASN A 225 -7.14 5.76 -17.47
N SER A 226 -8.41 5.53 -17.83
CA SER A 226 -9.44 6.56 -17.83
C SER A 226 -9.66 7.12 -16.43
N TYR A 227 -9.75 6.26 -15.41
CA TYR A 227 -9.89 6.72 -14.04
C TYR A 227 -8.64 7.46 -13.54
N PHE A 228 -7.44 6.94 -13.78
CA PHE A 228 -6.18 7.59 -13.40
C PHE A 228 -6.03 8.97 -14.05
N SER A 229 -6.49 9.12 -15.29
CA SER A 229 -6.53 10.43 -15.97
C SER A 229 -7.52 11.38 -15.30
N ARG A 230 -8.74 10.87 -15.00
CA ARG A 230 -9.81 11.68 -14.39
C ARG A 230 -9.50 12.17 -12.97
N ILE A 231 -8.79 11.36 -12.18
CA ILE A 231 -8.38 11.73 -10.81
C ILE A 231 -7.05 12.50 -10.77
N GLY A 232 -6.32 12.60 -11.88
CA GLY A 232 -5.02 13.30 -11.97
C GLY A 232 -3.80 12.44 -11.62
N LEU A 233 -3.98 11.13 -11.41
CA LEU A 233 -2.89 10.22 -11.00
C LEU A 233 -1.87 9.98 -12.12
N ASN A 234 -2.29 9.97 -13.40
CA ASN A 234 -1.37 9.85 -14.54
C ASN A 234 -0.33 10.98 -14.59
N SER A 235 -0.68 12.20 -14.16
CA SER A 235 0.26 13.31 -14.07
C SER A 235 1.33 13.06 -12.99
N MET A 236 0.94 12.47 -11.85
CA MET A 236 1.88 12.10 -10.79
C MET A 236 2.79 10.96 -11.23
N ILE A 237 2.26 9.94 -11.91
CA ILE A 237 3.08 8.86 -12.48
C ILE A 237 4.17 9.45 -13.39
N LYS A 238 3.81 10.33 -14.32
CA LYS A 238 4.76 10.97 -15.24
C LYS A 238 5.82 11.82 -14.51
N GLN A 239 5.44 12.45 -13.40
CA GLN A 239 6.35 13.30 -12.62
C GLN A 239 7.33 12.51 -11.77
N TYR A 240 6.90 11.41 -11.17
CA TYR A 240 7.67 10.71 -10.14
C TYR A 240 8.35 9.44 -10.65
N ILE A 241 7.85 8.80 -11.70
CA ILE A 241 8.39 7.54 -12.20
C ILE A 241 9.41 7.80 -13.31
N GLN A 242 10.62 7.26 -13.13
CA GLN A 242 11.74 7.39 -14.07
C GLN A 242 11.99 6.11 -14.89
N PHE A 243 11.01 5.21 -14.94
CA PHE A 243 11.10 3.93 -15.63
C PHE A 243 10.19 3.90 -16.84
N SER A 244 10.68 3.31 -17.94
CA SER A 244 9.91 3.04 -19.16
C SER A 244 9.17 1.69 -19.08
N GLU A 245 8.33 1.41 -20.09
CA GLU A 245 7.72 0.09 -20.28
C GLU A 245 8.78 -1.01 -20.51
N ILE A 246 9.87 -0.68 -21.19
CA ILE A 246 10.99 -1.61 -21.39
C ILE A 246 11.67 -1.94 -20.06
N ASP A 247 11.85 -0.94 -19.19
CA ASP A 247 12.41 -1.16 -17.86
C ASP A 247 11.48 -2.01 -17.01
N PHE A 248 10.16 -1.78 -17.10
CA PHE A 248 9.16 -2.62 -16.44
C PHE A 248 9.33 -4.09 -16.81
N MET A 249 9.39 -4.41 -18.11
CA MET A 249 9.56 -5.80 -18.57
C MET A 249 10.87 -6.42 -18.07
N LYS A 250 11.97 -5.65 -18.04
CA LYS A 250 13.27 -6.11 -17.52
C LYS A 250 13.26 -6.33 -16.00
N MET A 251 12.40 -5.65 -15.25
CA MET A 251 12.28 -5.81 -13.80
C MET A 251 11.44 -7.03 -13.38
N ILE A 252 10.63 -7.62 -14.27
CA ILE A 252 9.77 -8.77 -13.94
C ILE A 252 10.52 -9.93 -13.26
N PRO A 253 11.69 -10.38 -13.73
CA PRO A 253 12.45 -11.43 -13.05
C PRO A 253 12.82 -11.07 -11.62
N LEU A 254 13.21 -9.82 -11.36
CA LEU A 254 13.54 -9.31 -10.02
C LEU A 254 12.30 -9.27 -9.13
N ALA A 255 11.18 -8.79 -9.65
CA ALA A 255 9.91 -8.74 -8.93
C ALA A 255 9.44 -10.13 -8.48
N LYS A 256 9.63 -11.17 -9.32
CA LYS A 256 9.33 -12.58 -8.98
C LYS A 256 10.18 -13.11 -7.82
N MET A 257 11.36 -12.53 -7.56
CA MET A 257 12.25 -12.92 -6.45
C MET A 257 11.87 -12.27 -5.11
N ILE A 258 11.07 -11.18 -5.13
CA ILE A 258 10.71 -10.43 -3.92
C ILE A 258 9.94 -11.29 -2.91
N ARG A 259 9.03 -12.13 -3.42
CA ARG A 259 8.19 -12.99 -2.59
C ARG A 259 7.71 -14.19 -3.37
N ASN A 260 7.66 -15.34 -2.73
CA ASN A 260 7.06 -16.54 -3.33
C ASN A 260 5.52 -16.36 -3.43
N ARG A 261 5.08 -15.78 -4.56
CA ARG A 261 3.68 -15.47 -4.82
C ARG A 261 3.38 -15.67 -6.30
N TYR A 262 2.40 -16.51 -6.61
CA TYR A 262 1.96 -16.70 -7.99
C TYR A 262 1.10 -15.50 -8.43
N THR A 263 1.45 -14.88 -9.54
CA THR A 263 0.80 -13.69 -10.11
C THR A 263 0.87 -13.73 -11.63
N VAL A 264 0.28 -12.77 -12.31
CA VAL A 264 0.39 -12.62 -13.78
C VAL A 264 1.85 -12.54 -14.25
N LEU A 265 2.79 -12.05 -13.43
CA LEU A 265 4.21 -12.01 -13.78
C LEU A 265 4.78 -13.41 -14.04
N ASN A 266 4.20 -14.47 -13.47
CA ASN A 266 4.65 -15.85 -13.68
C ASN A 266 4.31 -16.38 -15.09
N LEU A 267 3.41 -15.71 -15.82
CA LEU A 267 3.09 -16.07 -17.20
C LEU A 267 4.08 -15.51 -18.22
N VAL A 268 4.89 -14.52 -17.81
CA VAL A 268 5.90 -13.90 -18.66
C VAL A 268 7.17 -14.76 -18.71
N GLY A 269 7.62 -15.12 -19.91
CA GLY A 269 8.85 -15.89 -20.13
C GLY A 269 8.68 -17.42 -20.00
N ARG A 270 7.42 -17.90 -20.14
CA ARG A 270 7.12 -19.33 -20.38
C ARG A 270 7.09 -19.64 -21.84
#